data_c1d734ac604a3bbd172ff79b049f2920
#
_entry.id   c1d734ac604a3bbd172ff79b049f2920
#
_cell.length_a   1.000
_cell.length_b   1.000
_cell.length_c   1.000
_cell.angle_alpha   90.00
_cell.angle_beta   90.00
_cell.angle_gamma   90.00
#
_symmetry.space_group_name_H-M   'P 1'
#
loop_
_entity.id
_entity.type
_entity.pdbx_description
1 polymer ?
#
loop_
_entity_poly.entity_id
_entity_poly.type
_entity_poly.pdbx_seq_one_letter_code
_entity_poly.pdbx_strand_id
1 'polypeptide(L)'
;MLFSIIMPAYNAERFVEFSIKSVLAQTISSWELVIVDDGSCDNTVNICEKYSKKDNRIKIVRCKNSGVSNARNIGISYATGEYIVFLDSDDWLIENCIEIYQRLIEESCQDVIISNYYTQATCIKKARKIDVQVINSPEKIEELLEMALRQSQYHGDKWFGNLHSVWGKCFKKNIIQVHSLKFNTNLSIGEDLLFFVSYIKYCSGIVLTDEATYCYRINEDSIMHSTTWKGSQMGISLFNEITLMTKGKVSNKALLDLWTEVSENNWECIHRLKLPFQKKYLIFKELVNQQPCIPFSDKIIVEYGSRKQKVYYKLIKCKWSFVLMVITYFRIKKNNLTKKV
;
A
#
# COMPACT_ATOMS: atom_id res chain seq x y z
N MET A 1 25.41 10.76 1.26
CA MET A 1 24.09 10.25 0.81
C MET A 1 23.02 10.93 1.65
N LEU A 2 21.98 11.50 1.05
CA LEU A 2 20.90 12.19 1.77
C LEU A 2 19.57 11.45 1.55
N PHE A 3 18.81 11.26 2.61
CA PHE A 3 17.49 10.65 2.58
C PHE A 3 16.39 11.72 2.75
N SER A 4 15.40 11.74 1.88
CA SER A 4 14.21 12.55 2.06
C SER A 4 13.08 11.68 2.64
N ILE A 5 12.71 11.94 3.89
CA ILE A 5 11.57 11.33 4.55
C ILE A 5 10.35 12.17 4.20
N ILE A 6 9.36 11.60 3.53
CA ILE A 6 8.13 12.28 3.11
C ILE A 6 7.00 11.84 4.03
N MET A 7 6.39 12.80 4.73
CA MET A 7 5.32 12.55 5.68
C MET A 7 4.07 13.34 5.29
N PRO A 8 3.08 12.71 4.63
CA PRO A 8 1.77 13.31 4.45
C PRO A 8 1.05 13.40 5.80
N ALA A 9 0.41 14.54 6.09
CA ALA A 9 -0.31 14.75 7.34
C ALA A 9 -1.66 15.41 7.06
N TYR A 10 -2.72 14.86 7.67
CA TYR A 10 -4.06 15.44 7.66
C TYR A 10 -4.79 15.10 8.94
N ASN A 11 -5.14 16.12 9.73
CA ASN A 11 -5.81 15.98 11.02
C ASN A 11 -5.14 14.93 11.92
N ALA A 12 -3.81 15.04 12.07
CA ALA A 12 -2.96 14.08 12.75
C ALA A 12 -2.44 14.58 14.12
N GLU A 13 -3.09 15.57 14.75
CA GLU A 13 -2.62 16.22 15.99
C GLU A 13 -2.31 15.24 17.11
N ARG A 14 -2.99 14.09 17.16
CA ARG A 14 -2.81 13.05 18.17
C ARG A 14 -1.49 12.26 18.02
N PHE A 15 -0.93 12.19 16.82
CA PHE A 15 0.14 11.27 16.48
C PHE A 15 1.37 11.94 15.85
N VAL A 16 1.20 13.01 15.10
CA VAL A 16 2.24 13.63 14.28
C VAL A 16 3.49 14.02 15.09
N GLU A 17 3.33 14.43 16.36
CA GLU A 17 4.46 14.74 17.23
C GLU A 17 5.33 13.52 17.48
N PHE A 18 4.73 12.34 17.66
CA PHE A 18 5.45 11.10 17.87
C PHE A 18 6.21 10.68 16.60
N SER A 19 5.59 10.81 15.44
CA SER A 19 6.21 10.52 14.15
C SER A 19 7.42 11.43 13.89
N ILE A 20 7.31 12.75 14.15
CA ILE A 20 8.42 13.70 14.04
C ILE A 20 9.56 13.32 15.00
N LYS A 21 9.25 12.98 16.26
CA LYS A 21 10.26 12.58 17.24
C LYS A 21 11.03 11.33 16.82
N SER A 22 10.40 10.37 16.13
CA SER A 22 11.07 9.18 15.62
C SER A 22 12.10 9.50 14.53
N VAL A 23 11.84 10.54 13.73
CA VAL A 23 12.81 11.03 12.74
C VAL A 23 13.96 11.77 13.40
N LEU A 24 13.67 12.58 14.41
CA LEU A 24 14.70 13.29 15.20
C LEU A 24 15.61 12.33 15.98
N ALA A 25 15.12 11.15 16.35
CA ALA A 25 15.84 10.12 17.07
C ALA A 25 16.73 9.24 16.17
N GLN A 26 16.77 9.48 14.85
CA GLN A 26 17.59 8.66 13.95
C GLN A 26 19.07 8.73 14.32
N THR A 27 19.75 7.57 14.32
CA THR A 27 21.16 7.40 14.69
C THR A 27 22.13 8.18 13.79
N ILE A 28 21.74 8.44 12.56
CA ILE A 28 22.51 9.28 11.62
C ILE A 28 21.73 10.52 11.20
N SER A 29 22.44 11.58 10.84
CA SER A 29 21.87 12.91 10.59
C SER A 29 21.65 13.24 9.10
N SER A 30 21.99 12.33 8.19
CA SER A 30 21.89 12.54 6.73
C SER A 30 20.47 12.38 6.20
N TRP A 31 19.53 13.09 6.77
CA TRP A 31 18.13 13.10 6.37
C TRP A 31 17.53 14.51 6.35
N GLU A 32 16.49 14.68 5.57
CA GLU A 32 15.52 15.78 5.69
C GLU A 32 14.12 15.18 5.87
N LEU A 33 13.25 15.91 6.55
CA LEU A 33 11.83 15.56 6.71
C LEU A 33 10.96 16.58 5.98
N VAL A 34 10.24 16.13 4.96
CA VAL A 34 9.27 16.93 4.21
C VAL A 34 7.87 16.55 4.69
N ILE A 35 7.29 17.38 5.56
CA ILE A 35 5.92 17.23 6.03
C ILE A 35 5.01 17.95 5.05
N VAL A 36 4.04 17.23 4.48
CA VAL A 36 3.03 17.83 3.61
C VAL A 36 1.69 17.83 4.32
N ASP A 37 1.30 19.00 4.81
CA ASP A 37 -0.02 19.20 5.42
C ASP A 37 -1.09 19.32 4.32
N ASP A 38 -1.96 18.32 4.24
CA ASP A 38 -3.05 18.23 3.28
C ASP A 38 -4.32 18.96 3.75
N GLY A 39 -4.14 20.18 4.28
CA GLY A 39 -5.24 21.06 4.69
C GLY A 39 -5.87 20.69 6.03
N SER A 40 -5.06 20.38 7.04
CA SER A 40 -5.54 20.08 8.39
C SER A 40 -6.32 21.23 9.01
N CYS A 41 -7.38 20.89 9.75
CA CYS A 41 -8.23 21.81 10.48
C CYS A 41 -8.04 21.71 12.01
N ASP A 42 -7.21 20.78 12.48
CA ASP A 42 -6.84 20.57 13.88
C ASP A 42 -5.48 21.23 14.20
N ASN A 43 -4.85 20.85 15.32
CA ASN A 43 -3.59 21.42 15.74
C ASN A 43 -2.34 20.85 15.03
N THR A 44 -2.50 20.01 14.00
CA THR A 44 -1.40 19.35 13.29
C THR A 44 -0.33 20.32 12.81
N VAL A 45 -0.74 21.38 12.12
CA VAL A 45 0.20 22.39 11.55
C VAL A 45 1.01 23.07 12.65
N ASN A 46 0.37 23.50 13.74
CA ASN A 46 1.07 24.19 14.85
C ASN A 46 2.11 23.28 15.50
N ILE A 47 1.81 21.97 15.63
CA ILE A 47 2.75 20.99 16.13
C ILE A 47 3.95 20.88 15.18
N CYS A 48 3.72 20.72 13.88
CA CYS A 48 4.78 20.62 12.88
C CYS A 48 5.67 21.87 12.87
N GLU A 49 5.08 23.08 12.88
CA GLU A 49 5.82 24.35 12.90
C GLU A 49 6.70 24.52 14.14
N LYS A 50 6.28 24.01 15.28
CA LYS A 50 7.11 24.02 16.50
C LYS A 50 8.44 23.25 16.29
N TYR A 51 8.43 22.18 15.51
CA TYR A 51 9.60 21.37 15.22
C TYR A 51 10.44 21.93 14.07
N SER A 52 9.82 22.43 13.01
CA SER A 52 10.55 23.03 11.89
C SER A 52 11.31 24.31 12.29
N LYS A 53 10.83 25.07 13.29
CA LYS A 53 11.55 26.21 13.87
C LYS A 53 12.78 25.80 14.68
N LYS A 54 12.88 24.55 15.11
CA LYS A 54 13.98 24.04 15.95
C LYS A 54 15.02 23.28 15.14
N ASP A 55 14.64 22.70 14.00
CA ASP A 55 15.51 21.89 13.15
C ASP A 55 15.24 22.24 11.67
N ASN A 56 16.24 22.81 11.00
CA ASN A 56 16.17 23.26 9.62
C ASN A 56 16.06 22.12 8.59
N ARG A 57 16.28 20.88 9.01
CA ARG A 57 16.06 19.68 8.19
C ARG A 57 14.58 19.36 8.04
N ILE A 58 13.70 19.95 8.87
CA ILE A 58 12.26 19.74 8.82
C ILE A 58 11.62 20.86 8.02
N LYS A 59 11.01 20.50 6.89
CA LYS A 59 10.31 21.41 5.98
C LYS A 59 8.81 21.11 6.03
N ILE A 60 8.00 22.16 6.01
CA ILE A 60 6.54 22.03 5.97
C ILE A 60 6.04 22.65 4.67
N VAL A 61 5.26 21.87 3.94
CA VAL A 61 4.55 22.30 2.74
C VAL A 61 3.06 22.18 3.03
N ARG A 62 2.31 23.26 2.85
CA ARG A 62 0.85 23.28 3.07
C ARG A 62 0.14 23.29 1.74
N CYS A 63 -0.86 22.46 1.59
CA CYS A 63 -1.71 22.43 0.42
C CYS A 63 -3.20 22.37 0.80
N LYS A 64 -4.07 22.57 -0.18
CA LYS A 64 -5.49 22.32 -0.01
C LYS A 64 -5.72 20.80 0.00
N ASN A 65 -6.61 20.33 0.87
CA ASN A 65 -6.95 18.92 0.98
C ASN A 65 -7.27 18.31 -0.41
N SER A 66 -6.46 17.36 -0.82
CA SER A 66 -6.53 16.71 -2.13
C SER A 66 -6.17 15.22 -2.04
N GLY A 67 -6.00 14.70 -0.82
CA GLY A 67 -5.74 13.30 -0.52
C GLY A 67 -4.26 12.92 -0.44
N VAL A 68 -3.99 11.79 0.20
CA VAL A 68 -2.64 11.28 0.51
C VAL A 68 -1.76 11.13 -0.73
N SER A 69 -2.30 10.68 -1.85
CA SER A 69 -1.59 10.55 -3.14
C SER A 69 -1.02 11.89 -3.60
N ASN A 70 -1.83 12.95 -3.52
CA ASN A 70 -1.37 14.30 -3.90
C ASN A 70 -0.33 14.82 -2.92
N ALA A 71 -0.53 14.63 -1.62
CA ALA A 71 0.43 15.03 -0.60
C ALA A 71 1.79 14.34 -0.81
N ARG A 72 1.80 13.01 -1.07
CA ARG A 72 3.04 12.29 -1.39
C ARG A 72 3.71 12.80 -2.68
N ASN A 73 2.95 13.11 -3.73
CA ASN A 73 3.49 13.68 -4.97
C ASN A 73 4.13 15.06 -4.73
N ILE A 74 3.51 15.90 -3.94
CA ILE A 74 4.08 17.19 -3.51
C ILE A 74 5.37 16.93 -2.73
N GLY A 75 5.36 16.02 -1.74
CA GLY A 75 6.55 15.66 -0.97
C GLY A 75 7.72 15.21 -1.85
N ILE A 76 7.46 14.37 -2.86
CA ILE A 76 8.48 13.94 -3.84
C ILE A 76 9.08 15.16 -4.58
N SER A 77 8.26 16.15 -4.94
CA SER A 77 8.74 17.34 -5.67
C SER A 77 9.61 18.27 -4.82
N TYR A 78 9.42 18.27 -3.49
CA TYR A 78 10.23 19.05 -2.54
C TYR A 78 11.45 18.28 -2.01
N ALA A 79 11.49 16.96 -2.20
CA ALA A 79 12.59 16.12 -1.75
C ALA A 79 13.89 16.47 -2.46
N THR A 80 14.99 16.70 -1.69
CA THR A 80 16.32 17.00 -2.21
C THR A 80 17.27 15.81 -2.13
N GLY A 81 16.96 14.82 -1.30
CA GLY A 81 17.77 13.63 -1.10
C GLY A 81 17.85 12.71 -2.33
N GLU A 82 18.83 11.84 -2.32
CA GLU A 82 19.03 10.81 -3.33
C GLU A 82 18.06 9.64 -3.20
N TYR A 83 17.57 9.43 -1.97
CA TYR A 83 16.64 8.36 -1.63
C TYR A 83 15.38 8.90 -0.94
N ILE A 84 14.25 8.25 -1.21
CA ILE A 84 12.93 8.60 -0.66
C ILE A 84 12.50 7.49 0.32
N VAL A 85 12.05 7.91 1.50
CA VAL A 85 11.40 7.08 2.51
C VAL A 85 10.04 7.68 2.82
N PHE A 86 8.98 6.90 2.81
CA PHE A 86 7.63 7.36 3.19
C PHE A 86 7.34 7.00 4.65
N LEU A 87 6.77 7.96 5.37
CA LEU A 87 6.34 7.83 6.76
C LEU A 87 4.93 8.38 6.91
N ASP A 88 3.98 7.54 7.28
CA ASP A 88 2.61 8.02 7.59
C ASP A 88 2.60 8.73 8.95
N SER A 89 1.77 9.79 9.07
CA SER A 89 1.81 10.71 10.22
C SER A 89 1.27 10.12 11.54
N ASP A 90 0.75 8.90 11.53
CA ASP A 90 0.32 8.15 12.71
C ASP A 90 1.27 6.99 13.07
N ASP A 91 2.31 6.74 12.26
CA ASP A 91 3.32 5.71 12.43
C ASP A 91 4.67 6.27 12.89
N TRP A 92 5.71 5.42 12.99
CA TRP A 92 7.06 5.88 13.33
C TRP A 92 8.16 5.00 12.74
N LEU A 93 9.34 5.62 12.56
CA LEU A 93 10.55 4.91 12.16
C LEU A 93 11.26 4.31 13.39
N ILE A 94 11.92 3.18 13.19
CA ILE A 94 12.85 2.63 14.18
C ILE A 94 14.11 3.51 14.21
N GLU A 95 14.75 3.68 15.37
CA GLU A 95 15.86 4.65 15.59
C GLU A 95 17.03 4.50 14.63
N ASN A 96 17.32 3.29 14.16
CA ASN A 96 18.40 3.00 13.20
C ASN A 96 17.91 2.78 11.76
N CYS A 97 16.69 3.23 11.43
CA CYS A 97 16.08 3.02 10.10
C CYS A 97 16.97 3.54 8.96
N ILE A 98 17.41 4.80 9.07
CA ILE A 98 18.21 5.45 8.01
C ILE A 98 19.61 4.84 7.94
N GLU A 99 20.19 4.45 9.07
CA GLU A 99 21.47 3.75 9.14
C GLU A 99 21.41 2.39 8.43
N ILE A 100 20.35 1.60 8.67
CA ILE A 100 20.11 0.33 7.97
C ILE A 100 20.04 0.56 6.46
N TYR A 101 19.25 1.53 6.01
CA TYR A 101 19.13 1.83 4.58
C TYR A 101 20.46 2.28 3.99
N GLN A 102 21.20 3.16 4.66
CA GLN A 102 22.51 3.62 4.19
C GLN A 102 23.47 2.44 4.04
N ARG A 103 23.62 1.61 5.03
CA ARG A 103 24.49 0.43 5.00
C ARG A 103 24.12 -0.52 3.85
N LEU A 104 22.84 -0.87 3.70
CA LEU A 104 22.39 -1.78 2.65
C LEU A 104 22.58 -1.20 1.24
N ILE A 105 22.46 0.11 1.07
CA ILE A 105 22.75 0.79 -0.20
C ILE A 105 24.25 0.74 -0.51
N GLU A 106 25.11 1.02 0.48
CA GLU A 106 26.57 0.99 0.33
C GLU A 106 27.08 -0.42 -0.01
N GLU A 107 26.48 -1.45 0.60
CA GLU A 107 26.83 -2.85 0.35
C GLU A 107 26.35 -3.39 -1.00
N SER A 108 25.22 -2.92 -1.53
CA SER A 108 24.55 -3.56 -2.66
C SER A 108 24.30 -2.66 -3.87
N CYS A 109 24.31 -1.34 -3.72
CA CYS A 109 24.03 -0.35 -4.78
C CYS A 109 22.69 -0.55 -5.52
N GLN A 110 21.68 -1.12 -4.85
CA GLN A 110 20.41 -1.45 -5.48
C GLN A 110 19.44 -0.25 -5.54
N ASP A 111 18.35 -0.41 -6.29
CA ASP A 111 17.40 0.68 -6.60
C ASP A 111 16.32 0.85 -5.54
N VAL A 112 15.98 -0.23 -4.84
CA VAL A 112 15.01 -0.20 -3.74
C VAL A 112 15.39 -1.21 -2.65
N ILE A 113 15.17 -0.81 -1.39
CA ILE A 113 15.26 -1.69 -0.23
C ILE A 113 13.85 -1.89 0.29
N ILE A 114 13.49 -3.13 0.55
CA ILE A 114 12.24 -3.54 1.20
C ILE A 114 12.61 -4.16 2.54
N SER A 115 12.19 -3.52 3.61
CA SER A 115 12.48 -3.93 4.97
C SER A 115 11.26 -4.52 5.66
N ASN A 116 11.51 -5.13 6.80
CA ASN A 116 10.45 -5.58 7.68
C ASN A 116 9.88 -4.43 8.52
N TYR A 117 8.81 -4.71 9.26
CA TYR A 117 8.16 -3.76 10.15
C TYR A 117 7.64 -4.43 11.42
N TYR A 118 7.43 -3.63 12.44
CA TYR A 118 6.69 -4.02 13.64
C TYR A 118 5.27 -3.45 13.59
N THR A 119 4.33 -4.15 14.20
CA THR A 119 3.07 -3.54 14.62
C THR A 119 3.20 -3.10 16.09
N GLN A 120 2.43 -2.12 16.51
CA GLN A 120 2.41 -1.68 17.92
C GLN A 120 2.24 -2.84 18.91
N ALA A 121 1.50 -3.88 18.54
CA ALA A 121 1.31 -5.07 19.36
C ALA A 121 2.49 -6.06 19.30
N THR A 122 3.37 -5.97 18.30
CA THR A 122 4.46 -6.92 18.04
C THR A 122 5.85 -6.35 18.28
N CYS A 123 5.97 -5.12 18.76
CA CYS A 123 7.27 -4.57 19.23
C CYS A 123 7.99 -5.50 20.23
N ILE A 124 7.32 -6.54 20.69
CA ILE A 124 7.80 -7.56 21.65
C ILE A 124 8.09 -8.92 20.96
N LYS A 125 7.67 -9.17 19.74
CA LYS A 125 7.85 -10.47 19.07
C LYS A 125 8.87 -10.36 17.94
N LYS A 126 10.00 -11.09 18.12
CA LYS A 126 11.04 -11.23 17.09
C LYS A 126 10.45 -11.55 15.73
N ALA A 127 10.70 -10.68 14.74
CA ALA A 127 10.52 -11.00 13.34
C ALA A 127 11.31 -12.29 13.02
N ARG A 128 10.79 -13.15 12.15
CA ARG A 128 11.55 -14.30 11.63
C ARG A 128 12.78 -13.77 10.90
N LYS A 129 13.95 -14.34 11.14
CA LYS A 129 15.16 -14.03 10.40
C LYS A 129 14.93 -14.37 8.93
N ILE A 130 14.99 -13.35 8.09
CA ILE A 130 15.15 -13.50 6.64
C ILE A 130 16.55 -12.98 6.35
N ASP A 131 17.40 -13.80 5.77
CA ASP A 131 18.72 -13.34 5.34
C ASP A 131 18.54 -12.21 4.30
N VAL A 132 19.46 -11.26 4.30
CA VAL A 132 19.47 -10.19 3.29
C VAL A 132 19.56 -10.84 1.91
N GLN A 133 18.56 -10.59 1.07
CA GLN A 133 18.49 -11.11 -0.29
C GLN A 133 18.63 -9.98 -1.30
N VAL A 134 19.55 -10.13 -2.22
CA VAL A 134 19.69 -9.25 -3.39
C VAL A 134 19.01 -9.90 -4.59
N ILE A 135 18.03 -9.20 -5.14
CA ILE A 135 17.28 -9.57 -6.33
C ILE A 135 17.72 -8.67 -7.47
N ASN A 136 18.45 -9.21 -8.46
CA ASN A 136 19.00 -8.46 -9.58
C ASN A 136 18.79 -9.16 -10.93
N SER A 137 17.99 -10.24 -11.00
CA SER A 137 17.60 -10.84 -12.26
C SER A 137 16.16 -10.47 -12.63
N PRO A 138 15.86 -10.24 -13.92
CA PRO A 138 14.52 -9.91 -14.39
C PRO A 138 13.47 -10.91 -13.93
N GLU A 139 13.78 -12.22 -13.96
CA GLU A 139 12.87 -13.29 -13.59
C GLU A 139 12.47 -13.21 -12.12
N LYS A 140 13.44 -12.94 -11.22
CA LYS A 140 13.16 -12.77 -9.77
C LYS A 140 12.42 -11.49 -9.47
N ILE A 141 12.64 -10.41 -10.24
CA ILE A 141 11.88 -9.16 -10.12
C ILE A 141 10.42 -9.41 -10.54
N GLU A 142 10.20 -10.17 -11.62
CA GLU A 142 8.85 -10.58 -12.04
C GLU A 142 8.18 -11.49 -11.00
N GLU A 143 8.93 -12.40 -10.37
CA GLU A 143 8.42 -13.22 -9.26
C GLU A 143 7.99 -12.35 -8.07
N LEU A 144 8.78 -11.36 -7.68
CA LEU A 144 8.42 -10.42 -6.62
C LEU A 144 7.17 -9.60 -6.99
N LEU A 145 7.05 -9.20 -8.25
CA LEU A 145 5.87 -8.51 -8.75
C LEU A 145 4.62 -9.39 -8.64
N GLU A 146 4.72 -10.67 -9.03
CA GLU A 146 3.63 -11.63 -8.84
C GLU A 146 3.26 -11.80 -7.36
N MET A 147 4.26 -11.85 -6.48
CA MET A 147 4.03 -11.91 -5.03
C MET A 147 3.28 -10.67 -4.52
N ALA A 148 3.65 -9.48 -4.99
CA ALA A 148 2.95 -8.25 -4.64
C ALA A 148 1.47 -8.29 -5.05
N LEU A 149 1.15 -8.83 -6.23
CA LEU A 149 -0.24 -8.94 -6.70
C LEU A 149 -1.06 -10.02 -5.97
N ARG A 150 -0.41 -10.94 -5.26
CA ARG A 150 -1.04 -12.10 -4.60
C ARG A 150 -0.87 -12.07 -3.08
N GLN A 151 -0.47 -10.96 -2.49
CA GLN A 151 -0.09 -10.88 -1.07
C GLN A 151 -1.16 -11.40 -0.11
N SER A 152 -2.45 -11.19 -0.38
CA SER A 152 -3.55 -11.71 0.45
C SER A 152 -3.63 -13.24 0.50
N GLN A 153 -2.98 -13.94 -0.42
CA GLN A 153 -2.99 -15.40 -0.52
C GLN A 153 -1.72 -16.05 0.05
N TYR A 154 -0.69 -15.24 0.32
CA TYR A 154 0.53 -15.72 0.95
C TYR A 154 0.42 -15.67 2.47
N HIS A 155 -0.36 -16.58 3.04
CA HIS A 155 -0.39 -16.85 4.48
C HIS A 155 0.60 -17.97 4.81
N GLY A 156 1.89 -17.69 4.81
CA GLY A 156 2.88 -18.74 5.07
C GLY A 156 4.31 -18.22 5.29
N ASP A 157 5.26 -19.14 5.36
CA ASP A 157 6.65 -18.93 5.79
C ASP A 157 7.52 -18.06 4.86
N LYS A 158 7.01 -17.66 3.70
CA LYS A 158 7.68 -16.81 2.71
C LYS A 158 7.10 -15.38 2.72
N TRP A 159 7.27 -14.67 3.84
CA TRP A 159 6.76 -13.32 3.93
C TRP A 159 7.90 -12.31 3.73
N PHE A 160 7.73 -11.39 2.81
CA PHE A 160 8.68 -10.31 2.51
C PHE A 160 7.99 -8.97 2.73
N GLY A 161 8.00 -8.45 3.95
CA GLY A 161 7.48 -7.13 4.24
C GLY A 161 6.04 -6.89 3.77
N ASN A 162 5.58 -5.68 3.86
CA ASN A 162 4.31 -5.29 3.26
C ASN A 162 4.55 -4.79 1.82
N LEU A 163 4.29 -5.64 0.81
CA LEU A 163 4.48 -5.28 -0.59
C LEU A 163 3.42 -4.29 -1.11
N HIS A 164 2.28 -4.17 -0.41
CA HIS A 164 1.18 -3.29 -0.81
C HIS A 164 1.33 -1.83 -0.37
N SER A 165 2.19 -1.53 0.59
CA SER A 165 2.43 -0.16 1.07
C SER A 165 3.71 0.42 0.49
N VAL A 166 3.87 1.72 0.59
CA VAL A 166 5.13 2.41 0.25
C VAL A 166 6.02 2.64 1.47
N TRP A 167 5.48 2.53 2.68
CA TRP A 167 6.28 2.58 3.90
C TRP A 167 7.08 1.28 4.12
N GLY A 168 8.10 1.32 4.96
CA GLY A 168 9.05 0.21 5.14
C GLY A 168 9.89 -0.04 3.88
N LYS A 169 10.08 0.97 3.06
CA LYS A 169 10.87 0.92 1.83
C LYS A 169 11.71 2.17 1.66
N CYS A 170 12.85 2.00 0.99
CA CYS A 170 13.74 3.08 0.59
C CYS A 170 13.89 3.06 -0.92
N PHE A 171 13.47 4.13 -1.59
CA PHE A 171 13.40 4.25 -3.06
C PHE A 171 14.49 5.17 -3.58
N LYS A 172 15.22 4.78 -4.60
CA LYS A 172 16.16 5.65 -5.33
C LYS A 172 15.38 6.71 -6.11
N LYS A 173 15.53 7.98 -5.73
CA LYS A 173 14.75 9.10 -6.30
C LYS A 173 14.90 9.26 -7.80
N ASN A 174 16.09 8.99 -8.34
CA ASN A 174 16.36 9.13 -9.78
C ASN A 174 15.39 8.32 -10.65
N ILE A 175 15.00 7.10 -10.23
CA ILE A 175 14.03 6.28 -10.96
C ILE A 175 12.66 6.98 -11.00
N ILE A 176 12.23 7.56 -9.87
CA ILE A 176 10.96 8.30 -9.81
C ILE A 176 11.00 9.49 -10.78
N GLN A 177 12.11 10.22 -10.82
CA GLN A 177 12.26 11.42 -11.66
C GLN A 177 12.35 11.09 -13.15
N VAL A 178 13.24 10.18 -13.54
CA VAL A 178 13.47 9.81 -14.95
C VAL A 178 12.20 9.24 -15.60
N HIS A 179 11.45 8.44 -14.84
CA HIS A 179 10.23 7.83 -15.36
C HIS A 179 8.96 8.59 -14.98
N SER A 180 9.08 9.79 -14.38
CA SER A 180 7.96 10.65 -13.99
C SER A 180 6.89 9.91 -13.18
N LEU A 181 7.33 9.02 -12.27
CA LEU A 181 6.43 8.19 -11.46
C LEU A 181 5.67 9.07 -10.44
N LYS A 182 4.38 8.84 -10.34
CA LYS A 182 3.48 9.57 -9.43
C LYS A 182 2.46 8.64 -8.82
N PHE A 183 2.04 8.97 -7.61
CA PHE A 183 0.82 8.38 -7.04
C PHE A 183 -0.39 8.83 -7.85
N ASN A 184 -1.31 7.90 -8.14
CA ASN A 184 -2.55 8.22 -8.84
C ASN A 184 -3.54 8.89 -7.87
N THR A 185 -3.81 10.17 -8.09
CA THR A 185 -4.69 10.99 -7.22
C THR A 185 -6.17 10.61 -7.34
N ASN A 186 -6.55 9.81 -8.33
CA ASN A 186 -7.91 9.31 -8.49
C ASN A 186 -8.16 8.04 -7.64
N LEU A 187 -7.11 7.45 -7.04
CA LEU A 187 -7.21 6.30 -6.15
C LEU A 187 -7.05 6.76 -4.71
N SER A 188 -7.95 6.33 -3.83
CA SER A 188 -7.82 6.47 -2.37
C SER A 188 -7.54 5.15 -1.66
N ILE A 189 -7.49 4.05 -2.40
CA ILE A 189 -7.13 2.70 -1.92
C ILE A 189 -6.36 2.01 -3.04
N GLY A 190 -5.21 1.42 -2.70
CA GLY A 190 -4.34 0.71 -3.62
C GLY A 190 -3.41 1.61 -4.44
N GLU A 191 -3.37 2.92 -4.15
CA GLU A 191 -2.44 3.88 -4.73
C GLU A 191 -0.99 3.48 -4.45
N ASP A 192 -0.74 2.94 -3.28
CA ASP A 192 0.58 2.46 -2.84
C ASP A 192 1.06 1.27 -3.67
N LEU A 193 0.18 0.27 -3.85
CA LEU A 193 0.47 -0.89 -4.68
C LEU A 193 0.74 -0.47 -6.13
N LEU A 194 -0.09 0.43 -6.68
CA LEU A 194 0.08 0.91 -8.05
C LEU A 194 1.42 1.64 -8.21
N PHE A 195 1.78 2.51 -7.26
CA PHE A 195 3.06 3.20 -7.26
C PHE A 195 4.23 2.21 -7.17
N PHE A 196 4.15 1.24 -6.28
CA PHE A 196 5.18 0.23 -6.09
C PHE A 196 5.38 -0.66 -7.34
N VAL A 197 4.29 -1.14 -7.95
CA VAL A 197 4.31 -1.89 -9.21
C VAL A 197 4.92 -1.06 -10.34
N SER A 198 4.56 0.22 -10.42
CA SER A 198 5.11 1.16 -11.40
C SER A 198 6.61 1.36 -11.22
N TYR A 199 7.07 1.43 -9.98
CA TYR A 199 8.48 1.64 -9.63
C TYR A 199 9.32 0.40 -9.93
N ILE A 200 8.90 -0.80 -9.49
CA ILE A 200 9.63 -2.06 -9.69
C ILE A 200 9.89 -2.34 -11.17
N LYS A 201 8.98 -1.95 -12.05
CA LYS A 201 9.12 -2.11 -13.50
C LYS A 201 10.44 -1.56 -14.05
N TYR A 202 11.01 -0.55 -13.38
CA TYR A 202 12.22 0.15 -13.80
C TYR A 202 13.43 -0.15 -12.90
N CYS A 203 13.28 -1.02 -11.92
CA CYS A 203 14.38 -1.45 -11.07
C CYS A 203 15.28 -2.45 -11.80
N SER A 204 16.58 -2.28 -11.59
CA SER A 204 17.61 -3.27 -11.96
C SER A 204 18.00 -4.16 -10.78
N GLY A 205 17.69 -3.73 -9.55
CA GLY A 205 17.96 -4.52 -8.36
C GLY A 205 17.20 -4.08 -7.12
N ILE A 206 16.91 -5.06 -6.28
CA ILE A 206 16.08 -4.92 -5.07
C ILE A 206 16.79 -5.62 -3.92
N VAL A 207 16.80 -5.01 -2.74
CA VAL A 207 17.22 -5.66 -1.49
C VAL A 207 15.98 -5.99 -0.67
N LEU A 208 15.91 -7.23 -0.20
CA LEU A 208 14.97 -7.65 0.83
C LEU A 208 15.75 -7.87 2.13
N THR A 209 15.29 -7.30 3.24
CA THR A 209 15.89 -7.51 4.56
C THR A 209 14.84 -7.81 5.61
N ASP A 210 15.21 -8.67 6.59
CA ASP A 210 14.38 -8.94 7.76
C ASP A 210 14.49 -7.86 8.84
N GLU A 211 15.45 -6.94 8.71
CA GLU A 211 15.58 -5.83 9.63
C GLU A 211 14.36 -4.92 9.56
N ALA A 212 13.71 -4.70 10.69
CA ALA A 212 12.57 -3.81 10.76
C ALA A 212 13.04 -2.36 10.81
N THR A 213 12.49 -1.53 9.95
CA THR A 213 12.79 -0.09 9.90
C THR A 213 11.58 0.77 10.24
N TYR A 214 10.40 0.16 10.33
CA TYR A 214 9.12 0.84 10.45
C TYR A 214 8.28 0.23 11.57
N CYS A 215 7.47 1.04 12.24
CA CYS A 215 6.47 0.55 13.17
C CYS A 215 5.09 1.09 12.81
N TYR A 216 4.21 0.17 12.46
CA TYR A 216 2.83 0.44 12.07
C TYR A 216 1.93 0.51 13.31
N ARG A 217 1.20 1.61 13.46
CA ARG A 217 0.20 1.80 14.52
C ARG A 217 -1.13 1.15 14.13
N ILE A 218 -1.62 0.28 14.99
CA ILE A 218 -2.99 -0.25 14.83
C ILE A 218 -3.95 0.80 15.38
N ASN A 219 -4.62 1.52 14.49
CA ASN A 219 -5.58 2.55 14.84
C ASN A 219 -6.99 2.12 14.40
N GLU A 220 -7.97 2.12 15.32
CA GLU A 220 -9.36 1.78 15.02
C GLU A 220 -10.03 2.79 14.07
N ASP A 221 -9.54 4.04 14.04
CA ASP A 221 -10.02 5.12 13.19
C ASP A 221 -9.37 5.15 11.79
N SER A 222 -8.54 4.15 11.44
CA SER A 222 -7.83 4.09 10.16
C SER A 222 -8.80 4.17 8.96
N ILE A 223 -8.37 4.87 7.91
CA ILE A 223 -9.09 4.99 6.62
C ILE A 223 -9.43 3.61 6.03
N MET A 224 -8.60 2.59 6.30
CA MET A 224 -8.86 1.20 5.92
C MET A 224 -10.16 0.64 6.53
N HIS A 225 -10.68 1.26 7.59
CA HIS A 225 -11.97 0.92 8.23
C HIS A 225 -13.12 1.82 7.78
N SER A 226 -12.83 2.93 7.05
CA SER A 226 -13.86 3.83 6.52
C SER A 226 -14.46 3.24 5.24
N THR A 227 -15.67 2.73 5.37
CA THR A 227 -16.44 2.14 4.26
C THR A 227 -17.16 3.22 3.47
N THR A 228 -16.56 3.78 2.43
CA THR A 228 -17.25 4.65 1.48
C THR A 228 -17.48 3.93 0.14
N TRP A 229 -18.66 4.15 -0.45
CA TRP A 229 -19.01 3.61 -1.78
C TRP A 229 -18.01 3.99 -2.90
N LYS A 230 -17.38 5.16 -2.79
CA LYS A 230 -16.35 5.59 -3.76
C LYS A 230 -15.17 4.61 -3.86
N GLY A 231 -14.84 3.90 -2.79
CA GLY A 231 -13.76 2.90 -2.78
C GLY A 231 -13.99 1.72 -3.72
N SER A 232 -15.23 1.34 -4.01
CA SER A 232 -15.53 0.17 -4.86
C SER A 232 -15.25 0.39 -6.35
N GLN A 233 -15.48 1.60 -6.88
CA GLN A 233 -15.12 1.93 -8.27
C GLN A 233 -13.61 2.03 -8.46
N MET A 234 -12.89 2.45 -7.42
CA MET A 234 -11.43 2.58 -7.44
C MET A 234 -10.72 1.24 -7.57
N GLY A 235 -11.23 0.17 -6.99
CA GLY A 235 -10.65 -1.15 -7.13
C GLY A 235 -10.62 -1.66 -8.57
N ILE A 236 -11.67 -1.36 -9.35
CA ILE A 236 -11.71 -1.72 -10.79
C ILE A 236 -10.66 -0.92 -11.57
N SER A 237 -10.54 0.38 -11.29
CA SER A 237 -9.53 1.23 -11.92
C SER A 237 -8.12 0.73 -11.60
N LEU A 238 -7.84 0.43 -10.33
CA LEU A 238 -6.58 -0.16 -9.88
C LEU A 238 -6.25 -1.45 -10.65
N PHE A 239 -7.21 -2.38 -10.72
CA PHE A 239 -7.01 -3.64 -11.44
C PHE A 239 -6.69 -3.43 -12.92
N ASN A 240 -7.42 -2.53 -13.59
CA ASN A 240 -7.21 -2.23 -15.00
C ASN A 240 -5.83 -1.59 -15.26
N GLU A 241 -5.42 -0.64 -14.43
CA GLU A 241 -4.12 0.00 -14.54
C GLU A 241 -2.97 -1.00 -14.30
N ILE A 242 -3.06 -1.82 -13.26
CA ILE A 242 -2.06 -2.87 -12.98
C ILE A 242 -1.99 -3.87 -14.13
N THR A 243 -3.15 -4.33 -14.65
CA THR A 243 -3.19 -5.27 -15.77
C THR A 243 -2.51 -4.70 -17.02
N LEU A 244 -2.76 -3.42 -17.31
CA LEU A 244 -2.13 -2.73 -18.45
C LEU A 244 -0.60 -2.60 -18.26
N MET A 245 -0.17 -2.21 -17.06
CA MET A 245 1.25 -2.03 -16.73
C MET A 245 2.05 -3.32 -16.74
N THR A 246 1.44 -4.41 -16.30
CA THR A 246 2.10 -5.71 -16.12
C THR A 246 1.88 -6.67 -17.29
N LYS A 247 1.32 -6.19 -18.40
CA LYS A 247 1.00 -6.99 -19.58
C LYS A 247 2.20 -7.83 -20.04
N GLY A 248 2.06 -9.15 -20.00
CA GLY A 248 3.11 -10.12 -20.39
C GLY A 248 4.22 -10.33 -19.36
N LYS A 249 4.21 -9.63 -18.21
CA LYS A 249 5.23 -9.76 -17.15
C LYS A 249 4.75 -10.53 -15.92
N VAL A 250 3.46 -10.77 -15.80
CA VAL A 250 2.88 -11.53 -14.69
C VAL A 250 1.94 -12.60 -15.22
N SER A 251 1.78 -13.66 -14.45
CA SER A 251 0.91 -14.77 -14.83
C SER A 251 -0.58 -14.41 -14.79
N ASN A 252 -1.37 -15.07 -15.61
CA ASN A 252 -2.83 -14.98 -15.55
C ASN A 252 -3.36 -15.35 -14.16
N LYS A 253 -2.64 -16.21 -13.43
CA LYS A 253 -2.98 -16.60 -12.06
C LYS A 253 -2.85 -15.44 -11.09
N ALA A 254 -1.77 -14.66 -11.17
CA ALA A 254 -1.56 -13.48 -10.32
C ALA A 254 -2.63 -12.41 -10.59
N LEU A 255 -2.93 -12.13 -11.84
CA LEU A 255 -4.00 -11.20 -12.20
C LEU A 255 -5.39 -11.67 -11.74
N LEU A 256 -5.66 -12.96 -11.83
CA LEU A 256 -6.92 -13.54 -11.35
C LEU A 256 -7.05 -13.45 -9.81
N ASP A 257 -5.95 -13.63 -9.10
CA ASP A 257 -5.91 -13.50 -7.65
C ASP A 257 -6.14 -12.02 -7.24
N LEU A 258 -5.47 -11.08 -7.90
CA LEU A 258 -5.69 -9.63 -7.70
C LEU A 258 -7.15 -9.23 -7.98
N TRP A 259 -7.70 -9.68 -9.12
CA TRP A 259 -9.11 -9.41 -9.46
C TRP A 259 -10.06 -9.91 -8.38
N THR A 260 -9.79 -11.10 -7.85
CA THR A 260 -10.62 -11.69 -6.80
C THR A 260 -10.56 -10.87 -5.52
N GLU A 261 -9.37 -10.44 -5.11
CA GLU A 261 -9.15 -9.61 -3.93
C GLU A 261 -9.87 -8.26 -4.04
N VAL A 262 -9.66 -7.56 -5.14
CA VAL A 262 -10.31 -6.28 -5.44
C VAL A 262 -11.84 -6.44 -5.41
N SER A 263 -12.35 -7.51 -6.03
CA SER A 263 -13.79 -7.77 -6.06
C SER A 263 -14.35 -8.06 -4.66
N GLU A 264 -13.67 -8.89 -3.87
CA GLU A 264 -14.10 -9.22 -2.52
C GLU A 264 -14.09 -8.00 -1.60
N ASN A 265 -13.06 -7.16 -1.68
CA ASN A 265 -12.99 -5.91 -0.92
C ASN A 265 -14.15 -4.96 -1.29
N ASN A 266 -14.45 -4.83 -2.56
CA ASN A 266 -15.59 -4.03 -3.03
C ASN A 266 -16.93 -4.58 -2.51
N TRP A 267 -17.13 -5.89 -2.53
CA TRP A 267 -18.36 -6.52 -2.02
C TRP A 267 -18.47 -6.38 -0.49
N GLU A 268 -17.36 -6.48 0.23
CA GLU A 268 -17.32 -6.26 1.67
C GLU A 268 -17.72 -4.83 2.03
N CYS A 269 -17.22 -3.83 1.31
CA CYS A 269 -17.64 -2.43 1.47
C CYS A 269 -19.16 -2.27 1.37
N ILE A 270 -19.80 -2.89 0.36
CA ILE A 270 -21.26 -2.82 0.19
C ILE A 270 -22.00 -3.46 1.36
N HIS A 271 -21.52 -4.60 1.86
CA HIS A 271 -22.14 -5.27 3.00
C HIS A 271 -22.05 -4.44 4.29
N ARG A 272 -21.00 -3.64 4.47
CA ARG A 272 -20.81 -2.76 5.63
C ARG A 272 -21.62 -1.46 5.59
N LEU A 273 -22.14 -1.05 4.41
CA LEU A 273 -22.97 0.16 4.31
C LEU A 273 -24.16 0.11 5.28
N LYS A 274 -24.44 1.22 5.96
CA LYS A 274 -25.63 1.38 6.80
C LYS A 274 -26.88 1.68 5.96
N LEU A 275 -27.25 0.75 5.06
CA LEU A 275 -28.39 0.85 4.14
C LEU A 275 -29.31 -0.36 4.27
N PRO A 276 -30.61 -0.22 3.94
CA PRO A 276 -31.53 -1.35 3.79
C PRO A 276 -31.02 -2.36 2.76
N PHE A 277 -31.32 -3.63 2.97
CA PHE A 277 -30.84 -4.73 2.11
C PHE A 277 -31.15 -4.51 0.63
N GLN A 278 -32.35 -4.05 0.29
CA GLN A 278 -32.74 -3.77 -1.09
C GLN A 278 -31.82 -2.74 -1.77
N LYS A 279 -31.47 -1.65 -1.08
CA LYS A 279 -30.53 -0.64 -1.60
C LYS A 279 -29.14 -1.22 -1.77
N LYS A 280 -28.64 -2.01 -0.80
CA LYS A 280 -27.36 -2.72 -0.93
C LYS A 280 -27.35 -3.65 -2.14
N TYR A 281 -28.43 -4.38 -2.36
CA TYR A 281 -28.56 -5.29 -3.50
C TYR A 281 -28.52 -4.55 -4.84
N LEU A 282 -29.20 -3.41 -4.96
CA LEU A 282 -29.15 -2.62 -6.20
C LEU A 282 -27.73 -2.14 -6.50
N ILE A 283 -27.04 -1.62 -5.51
CA ILE A 283 -25.65 -1.20 -5.61
C ILE A 283 -24.74 -2.39 -6.00
N PHE A 284 -24.90 -3.52 -5.34
CA PHE A 284 -24.15 -4.74 -5.62
C PHE A 284 -24.39 -5.24 -7.06
N LYS A 285 -25.66 -5.26 -7.49
CA LYS A 285 -26.04 -5.66 -8.86
C LYS A 285 -25.45 -4.74 -9.91
N GLU A 286 -25.48 -3.43 -9.67
CA GLU A 286 -24.88 -2.45 -10.56
C GLU A 286 -23.37 -2.66 -10.65
N LEU A 287 -22.67 -2.80 -9.54
CA LEU A 287 -21.24 -3.07 -9.50
C LEU A 287 -20.87 -4.34 -10.27
N VAL A 288 -21.57 -5.43 -10.03
CA VAL A 288 -21.33 -6.72 -10.71
C VAL A 288 -21.58 -6.63 -12.21
N ASN A 289 -22.53 -5.79 -12.65
CA ASN A 289 -22.84 -5.60 -14.07
C ASN A 289 -21.86 -4.60 -14.75
N GLN A 290 -21.32 -3.64 -14.00
CA GLN A 290 -20.34 -2.66 -14.49
C GLN A 290 -18.92 -3.19 -14.45
N GLN A 291 -18.63 -4.17 -13.61
CA GLN A 291 -17.34 -4.85 -13.70
C GLN A 291 -17.19 -5.33 -15.14
N PRO A 292 -16.10 -4.98 -15.83
CA PRO A 292 -15.75 -5.66 -17.05
C PRO A 292 -15.81 -7.13 -16.70
N CYS A 293 -16.93 -7.77 -17.10
CA CYS A 293 -17.25 -9.10 -16.65
C CYS A 293 -16.06 -9.95 -17.02
N ILE A 294 -15.15 -10.04 -16.09
CA ILE A 294 -13.99 -10.87 -16.13
C ILE A 294 -13.12 -10.58 -17.37
N PRO A 295 -12.02 -9.89 -17.21
CA PRO A 295 -11.06 -9.64 -18.29
C PRO A 295 -10.37 -10.94 -18.74
N PHE A 296 -10.85 -12.10 -18.28
CA PHE A 296 -10.30 -13.41 -18.53
C PHE A 296 -11.23 -14.23 -19.42
N SER A 297 -10.65 -14.94 -20.38
CA SER A 297 -11.39 -15.93 -21.16
C SER A 297 -11.82 -17.12 -20.30
N ASP A 298 -12.88 -17.81 -20.72
CA ASP A 298 -13.35 -19.04 -20.05
C ASP A 298 -12.19 -20.04 -19.83
N LYS A 299 -11.28 -20.13 -20.81
CA LYS A 299 -10.10 -20.99 -20.75
C LYS A 299 -9.20 -20.65 -19.56
N ILE A 300 -8.89 -19.38 -19.36
CA ILE A 300 -8.04 -18.92 -18.23
C ILE A 300 -8.70 -19.27 -16.89
N ILE A 301 -10.00 -19.04 -16.75
CA ILE A 301 -10.73 -19.38 -15.52
C ILE A 301 -10.74 -20.88 -15.26
N VAL A 302 -10.92 -21.70 -16.29
CA VAL A 302 -10.90 -23.16 -16.15
C VAL A 302 -9.52 -23.65 -15.77
N GLU A 303 -8.48 -23.11 -16.38
CA GLU A 303 -7.09 -23.56 -16.20
C GLU A 303 -6.51 -23.07 -14.86
N TYR A 304 -6.60 -21.78 -14.55
CA TYR A 304 -5.91 -21.15 -13.40
C TYR A 304 -6.82 -20.84 -12.22
N GLY A 305 -8.14 -20.83 -12.40
CA GLY A 305 -9.09 -20.44 -11.38
C GLY A 305 -9.21 -21.46 -10.23
N SER A 306 -9.12 -21.00 -8.99
CA SER A 306 -9.49 -21.78 -7.82
C SER A 306 -10.99 -22.15 -7.86
N ARG A 307 -11.40 -23.14 -7.04
CA ARG A 307 -12.83 -23.52 -6.94
C ARG A 307 -13.73 -22.31 -6.64
N LYS A 308 -13.28 -21.42 -5.76
CA LYS A 308 -13.98 -20.19 -5.41
C LYS A 308 -14.13 -19.27 -6.62
N GLN A 309 -13.06 -19.01 -7.34
CA GLN A 309 -13.03 -18.15 -8.52
C GLN A 309 -13.93 -18.68 -9.63
N LYS A 310 -13.93 -19.98 -9.86
CA LYS A 310 -14.84 -20.64 -10.83
C LYS A 310 -16.31 -20.45 -10.46
N VAL A 311 -16.65 -20.53 -9.18
CA VAL A 311 -18.03 -20.28 -8.69
C VAL A 311 -18.41 -18.81 -8.91
N TYR A 312 -17.57 -17.87 -8.50
CA TYR A 312 -17.83 -16.44 -8.70
C TYR A 312 -18.00 -16.10 -10.16
N TYR A 313 -17.12 -16.60 -11.01
CA TYR A 313 -17.20 -16.44 -12.46
C TYR A 313 -18.54 -16.91 -13.01
N LYS A 314 -18.94 -18.12 -12.67
CA LYS A 314 -20.21 -18.71 -13.14
C LYS A 314 -21.40 -17.86 -12.71
N LEU A 315 -21.43 -17.42 -11.45
CA LEU A 315 -22.53 -16.60 -10.91
C LEU A 315 -22.60 -15.23 -11.62
N ILE A 316 -21.46 -14.60 -11.88
CA ILE A 316 -21.39 -13.33 -12.60
C ILE A 316 -21.85 -13.52 -14.06
N LYS A 317 -21.34 -14.53 -14.74
CA LYS A 317 -21.68 -14.85 -16.14
C LYS A 317 -23.17 -15.14 -16.32
N CYS A 318 -23.77 -15.86 -15.35
CA CYS A 318 -25.19 -16.17 -15.35
C CYS A 318 -26.07 -15.01 -14.82
N LYS A 319 -25.47 -13.86 -14.45
CA LYS A 319 -26.15 -12.70 -13.85
C LYS A 319 -26.89 -13.02 -12.53
N TRP A 320 -26.39 -14.00 -11.78
CA TRP A 320 -26.95 -14.41 -10.49
C TRP A 320 -26.41 -13.57 -9.33
N SER A 321 -26.47 -12.25 -9.50
CA SER A 321 -25.94 -11.28 -8.53
C SER A 321 -26.53 -11.41 -7.13
N PHE A 322 -27.79 -11.84 -6.99
CA PHE A 322 -28.40 -12.10 -5.69
C PHE A 322 -27.73 -13.28 -4.96
N VAL A 323 -27.54 -14.40 -5.65
CA VAL A 323 -26.87 -15.58 -5.07
C VAL A 323 -25.44 -15.25 -4.68
N LEU A 324 -24.72 -14.51 -5.55
CA LEU A 324 -23.37 -14.06 -5.28
C LEU A 324 -23.32 -13.16 -4.03
N MET A 325 -24.25 -12.22 -3.89
CA MET A 325 -24.34 -11.35 -2.72
C MET A 325 -24.59 -12.13 -1.42
N VAL A 326 -25.46 -13.13 -1.44
CA VAL A 326 -25.74 -13.97 -0.27
C VAL A 326 -24.50 -14.78 0.13
N ILE A 327 -23.82 -15.41 -0.83
CA ILE A 327 -22.61 -16.19 -0.58
C ILE A 327 -21.52 -15.31 0.05
N THR A 328 -21.29 -14.13 -0.51
CA THR A 328 -20.26 -13.21 0.00
C THR A 328 -20.61 -12.68 1.38
N TYR A 329 -21.88 -12.40 1.67
CA TYR A 329 -22.34 -11.99 3.00
C TYR A 329 -22.02 -13.02 4.08
N PHE A 330 -22.39 -14.28 3.87
CA PHE A 330 -22.11 -15.33 4.84
C PHE A 330 -20.62 -15.58 5.04
N ARG A 331 -19.83 -15.47 3.98
CA ARG A 331 -18.38 -15.62 4.06
C ARG A 331 -17.73 -14.51 4.86
N ILE A 332 -18.10 -13.26 4.62
CA ILE A 332 -17.58 -12.10 5.37
C ILE A 332 -17.94 -12.23 6.85
N LYS A 333 -19.18 -12.64 7.16
CA LYS A 333 -19.60 -12.87 8.53
C LYS A 333 -18.77 -13.96 9.22
N LYS A 334 -18.44 -15.05 8.53
CA LYS A 334 -17.59 -16.12 9.04
C LYS A 334 -16.17 -15.62 9.32
N ASN A 335 -15.54 -14.89 8.39
CA ASN A 335 -14.19 -14.36 8.53
C ASN A 335 -14.09 -13.36 9.71
N ASN A 336 -15.13 -12.55 9.94
CA ASN A 336 -15.16 -11.63 11.08
C ASN A 336 -15.31 -12.32 12.43
N LEU A 337 -15.91 -13.52 12.48
CA LEU A 337 -15.97 -14.33 13.68
C LEU A 337 -14.62 -14.99 14.02
N THR A 338 -13.85 -15.42 13.01
CA THR A 338 -12.52 -16.02 13.18
C THR A 338 -11.42 -15.01 13.53
N LYS A 339 -11.62 -13.72 13.24
CA LYS A 339 -10.67 -12.65 13.63
C LYS A 339 -10.85 -12.15 15.07
N LYS A 340 -11.93 -12.58 15.76
CA LYS A 340 -12.22 -12.22 17.17
C LYS A 340 -11.78 -13.27 18.16
N VAL A 341 -11.20 -14.37 17.72
CA VAL A 341 -10.56 -15.43 18.51
C VAL A 341 -9.05 -15.38 18.27
#